data_00783db92e5e27534a53006afd4d5fcd
#
_entry.id   00783db92e5e27534a53006afd4d5fcd
#
_cell.length_a   1.000
_cell.length_b   1.000
_cell.length_c   1.000
_cell.angle_alpha   90.00
_cell.angle_beta   90.00
_cell.angle_gamma   90.00
#
_symmetry.space_group_name_H-M   'P 1'
#
loop_
_entity.id
_entity.type
_entity.pdbx_description
1 polymer ?
#
loop_
_entity_poly.entity_id
_entity_poly.type
_entity_poly.pdbx_seq_one_letter_code
_entity_poly.pdbx_strand_id
1 'polypeptide(L)'
;TRKLTRILREKGAQNGCLMAGSVDQAKALSSARSFAGLKGMDLAREVTTAKSYPWREGTWRLGQGYSVPSENPYNIVAYDFGTKRNILRMLVDRGANLTVVPAETPASEVLALNPDGVFLSNGPGDPEPCDYAIRAIRDILDHDIPVFGICLGHQLLALASGARTEKMKFGHHGANHPVRSLDDGLVLITSQNHGFAVDEQTLPDNLRATHRSLFDGSLQGLHRTDRSAFSFQGHPEASPGPHDAAPLFDHFFELIRASQAGD
;
A
#
# COMPACT_ATOMS: atom_id res chain seq x y z
N THR A 1 -2.14 -17.23 26.86
CA THR A 1 -2.56 -16.78 25.51
C THR A 1 -4.06 -16.47 25.46
N ARG A 2 -4.98 -17.36 25.91
CA ARG A 2 -6.44 -17.15 25.84
C ARG A 2 -6.92 -15.87 26.55
N LYS A 3 -6.31 -15.48 27.69
CA LYS A 3 -6.60 -14.21 28.38
C LYS A 3 -6.22 -13.02 27.49
N LEU A 4 -5.07 -13.05 26.83
CA LEU A 4 -4.63 -11.99 25.90
C LEU A 4 -5.59 -11.87 24.71
N THR A 5 -6.00 -13.01 24.11
CA THR A 5 -6.98 -13.04 23.02
C THR A 5 -8.31 -12.38 23.43
N ARG A 6 -8.80 -12.62 24.63
CA ARG A 6 -10.03 -11.97 25.15
C ARG A 6 -9.85 -10.47 25.29
N ILE A 7 -8.71 -10.03 25.85
CA ILE A 7 -8.40 -8.60 26.01
C ILE A 7 -8.39 -7.90 24.64
N LEU A 8 -7.72 -8.50 23.63
CA LEU A 8 -7.67 -7.95 22.28
C LEU A 8 -9.05 -7.90 21.62
N ARG A 9 -9.89 -8.94 21.80
CA ARG A 9 -11.28 -8.93 21.31
C ARG A 9 -12.16 -7.84 21.91
N GLU A 10 -12.00 -7.56 23.19
CA GLU A 10 -12.82 -6.58 23.90
C GLU A 10 -12.32 -5.17 23.69
N LYS A 11 -11.01 -4.96 23.81
CA LYS A 11 -10.38 -3.64 23.87
C LYS A 11 -9.77 -3.17 22.55
N GLY A 12 -9.61 -4.06 21.57
CA GLY A 12 -8.88 -3.78 20.31
C GLY A 12 -7.37 -3.96 20.46
N ALA A 13 -6.61 -3.44 19.49
CA ALA A 13 -5.15 -3.44 19.51
C ALA A 13 -4.61 -2.77 20.79
N GLN A 14 -3.61 -3.39 21.39
CA GLN A 14 -2.99 -2.94 22.63
C GLN A 14 -1.50 -2.68 22.44
N ASN A 15 -0.98 -1.66 23.12
CA ASN A 15 0.45 -1.45 23.20
C ASN A 15 1.11 -2.58 23.99
N GLY A 16 2.30 -2.99 23.55
CA GLY A 16 3.07 -4.07 24.20
C GLY A 16 4.56 -3.80 24.12
N CYS A 17 5.30 -4.45 25.01
CA CYS A 17 6.75 -4.46 24.98
C CYS A 17 7.25 -5.90 24.94
N LEU A 18 8.20 -6.18 24.05
CA LEU A 18 8.92 -7.45 23.97
C LEU A 18 10.36 -7.22 24.44
N MET A 19 10.82 -8.00 25.40
CA MET A 19 12.19 -7.97 25.92
C MET A 19 12.87 -9.29 25.70
N ALA A 20 14.17 -9.24 25.32
CA ALA A 20 15.06 -10.39 25.24
C ALA A 20 16.23 -10.22 26.20
N GLY A 21 16.90 -11.30 26.57
CA GLY A 21 18.01 -11.30 27.53
C GLY A 21 17.55 -11.19 28.99
N SER A 22 18.09 -10.26 29.76
CA SER A 22 17.67 -10.00 31.13
C SER A 22 16.32 -9.26 31.15
N VAL A 23 15.28 -9.96 31.60
CA VAL A 23 13.89 -9.44 31.58
C VAL A 23 13.62 -8.62 32.83
N ASP A 24 13.30 -7.33 32.65
CA ASP A 24 12.80 -6.43 33.66
C ASP A 24 11.33 -6.12 33.42
N GLN A 25 10.43 -6.69 34.22
CA GLN A 25 8.99 -6.54 34.07
C GLN A 25 8.51 -5.09 34.28
N ALA A 26 9.12 -4.36 35.21
CA ALA A 26 8.75 -2.96 35.48
C ALA A 26 9.11 -2.05 34.30
N LYS A 27 10.30 -2.24 33.74
CA LYS A 27 10.73 -1.53 32.55
C LYS A 27 9.89 -1.89 31.32
N ALA A 28 9.57 -3.17 31.11
CA ALA A 28 8.70 -3.61 30.00
C ALA A 28 7.31 -2.98 30.09
N LEU A 29 6.70 -2.98 31.29
CA LEU A 29 5.40 -2.38 31.51
C LEU A 29 5.42 -0.86 31.32
N SER A 30 6.45 -0.18 31.82
CA SER A 30 6.67 1.24 31.61
C SER A 30 6.78 1.59 30.12
N SER A 31 7.60 0.84 29.37
CA SER A 31 7.75 1.02 27.93
C SER A 31 6.45 0.80 27.16
N ALA A 32 5.68 -0.24 27.48
CA ALA A 32 4.38 -0.47 26.86
C ALA A 32 3.37 0.65 27.15
N ARG A 33 3.38 1.21 28.37
CA ARG A 33 2.48 2.30 28.77
C ARG A 33 2.86 3.67 28.21
N SER A 34 4.14 3.91 27.99
CA SER A 34 4.65 5.17 27.44
C SER A 34 4.52 5.28 25.92
N PHE A 35 4.26 4.16 25.23
CA PHE A 35 4.05 4.19 23.78
C PHE A 35 2.71 4.86 23.45
N ALA A 36 2.75 5.96 22.72
CA ALA A 36 1.58 6.78 22.39
C ALA A 36 0.61 6.11 21.39
N GLY A 37 1.02 5.01 20.77
CA GLY A 37 0.28 4.34 19.68
C GLY A 37 0.73 4.85 18.30
N LEU A 38 0.14 4.30 17.24
CA LEU A 38 0.53 4.60 15.85
C LEU A 38 -0.09 5.89 15.31
N LYS A 39 -1.16 6.40 15.94
CA LYS A 39 -1.84 7.61 15.45
C LYS A 39 -0.91 8.82 15.55
N GLY A 40 -0.77 9.55 14.43
CA GLY A 40 0.13 10.68 14.30
C GLY A 40 1.60 10.32 14.06
N MET A 41 1.94 9.03 13.88
CA MET A 41 3.32 8.59 13.61
C MET A 41 3.57 8.44 12.10
N ASP A 42 4.43 9.30 11.56
CA ASP A 42 4.98 9.16 10.21
C ASP A 42 6.14 8.15 10.21
N LEU A 43 5.79 6.88 10.12
CA LEU A 43 6.81 5.81 10.04
C LEU A 43 7.30 5.57 8.62
N ALA A 44 6.59 6.04 7.59
CA ALA A 44 7.04 5.95 6.21
C ALA A 44 8.35 6.71 6.00
N ARG A 45 8.47 7.89 6.60
CA ARG A 45 9.71 8.69 6.59
C ARG A 45 10.90 7.99 7.27
N GLU A 46 10.64 7.17 8.28
CA GLU A 46 11.71 6.47 9.00
C GLU A 46 12.24 5.23 8.26
N VAL A 47 11.38 4.56 7.47
CA VAL A 47 11.72 3.27 6.82
C VAL A 47 12.05 3.40 5.34
N THR A 48 11.80 4.56 4.74
CA THR A 48 12.06 4.81 3.32
C THR A 48 13.54 4.70 2.96
N THR A 49 13.82 4.43 1.69
CA THR A 49 15.19 4.45 1.19
C THR A 49 15.81 5.86 1.28
N ALA A 50 17.10 5.92 1.55
CA ALA A 50 17.82 7.19 1.63
C ALA A 50 18.11 7.83 0.25
N LYS A 51 18.09 7.04 -0.84
CA LYS A 51 18.42 7.47 -2.21
C LYS A 51 17.60 6.68 -3.22
N SER A 52 17.31 7.30 -4.34
CA SER A 52 16.71 6.62 -5.49
C SER A 52 17.65 5.54 -6.03
N TYR A 53 17.06 4.41 -6.45
CA TYR A 53 17.80 3.29 -7.01
C TYR A 53 16.97 2.52 -8.04
N PRO A 54 17.61 1.90 -9.05
CA PRO A 54 16.93 1.02 -9.98
C PRO A 54 16.69 -0.36 -9.35
N TRP A 55 15.54 -0.98 -9.64
CA TRP A 55 15.25 -2.35 -9.29
C TRP A 55 15.02 -3.20 -10.53
N ARG A 56 15.65 -4.38 -10.62
CA ARG A 56 15.65 -5.22 -11.83
C ARG A 56 15.28 -6.69 -11.58
N GLU A 57 15.15 -7.08 -10.32
CA GLU A 57 14.89 -8.46 -9.93
C GLU A 57 13.38 -8.73 -9.99
N GLY A 58 12.99 -9.76 -10.74
CA GLY A 58 11.62 -10.28 -10.77
C GLY A 58 11.37 -11.36 -9.72
N THR A 59 10.21 -12.02 -9.78
CA THR A 59 9.80 -13.00 -8.77
C THR A 59 10.65 -14.27 -8.81
N TRP A 60 10.76 -14.88 -7.62
CA TRP A 60 11.48 -16.13 -7.45
C TRP A 60 10.69 -17.32 -8.04
N ARG A 61 11.41 -18.21 -8.73
CA ARG A 61 10.85 -19.45 -9.27
C ARG A 61 11.68 -20.65 -8.84
N LEU A 62 10.99 -21.73 -8.41
CA LEU A 62 11.65 -22.93 -7.95
C LEU A 62 12.56 -23.50 -9.06
N GLY A 63 13.82 -23.77 -8.71
CA GLY A 63 14.84 -24.30 -9.63
C GLY A 63 15.48 -23.26 -10.55
N GLN A 64 14.98 -22.02 -10.60
CA GLN A 64 15.49 -20.94 -11.44
C GLN A 64 16.01 -19.73 -10.65
N GLY A 65 15.54 -19.55 -9.39
CA GLY A 65 15.84 -18.37 -8.60
C GLY A 65 15.03 -17.14 -9.01
N TYR A 66 15.58 -15.95 -8.82
CA TYR A 66 14.94 -14.71 -9.23
C TYR A 66 15.14 -14.42 -10.71
N SER A 67 14.06 -14.05 -11.40
CA SER A 67 14.13 -13.65 -12.81
C SER A 67 14.79 -12.28 -12.96
N VAL A 68 15.45 -12.06 -14.11
CA VAL A 68 15.91 -10.74 -14.54
C VAL A 68 15.48 -10.59 -16.00
N PRO A 69 14.31 -9.99 -16.27
CA PRO A 69 13.80 -9.81 -17.64
C PRO A 69 14.76 -8.96 -18.46
N SER A 70 14.92 -9.31 -19.75
CA SER A 70 15.80 -8.58 -20.68
C SER A 70 15.13 -7.34 -21.29
N GLU A 71 13.81 -7.31 -21.32
CA GLU A 71 13.01 -6.21 -21.89
C GLU A 71 12.06 -5.68 -20.82
N ASN A 72 12.20 -4.38 -20.52
CA ASN A 72 11.36 -3.65 -19.57
C ASN A 72 10.95 -2.32 -20.23
N PRO A 73 9.89 -2.36 -21.09
CA PRO A 73 9.51 -1.20 -21.91
C PRO A 73 8.82 -0.07 -21.14
N TYR A 74 8.31 -0.36 -19.92
CA TYR A 74 7.54 0.61 -19.16
C TYR A 74 8.39 1.27 -18.09
N ASN A 75 8.54 2.58 -18.16
CA ASN A 75 9.28 3.37 -17.17
C ASN A 75 8.39 3.65 -15.93
N ILE A 76 8.60 2.91 -14.86
CA ILE A 76 7.79 3.01 -13.64
C ILE A 76 8.61 3.65 -12.52
N VAL A 77 8.02 4.64 -11.85
CA VAL A 77 8.59 5.22 -10.63
C VAL A 77 7.75 4.75 -9.43
N ALA A 78 8.41 4.11 -8.46
CA ALA A 78 7.78 3.63 -7.23
C ALA A 78 8.23 4.43 -6.02
N TYR A 79 7.30 5.07 -5.32
CA TYR A 79 7.57 5.65 -4.01
C TYR A 79 7.76 4.55 -2.96
N ASP A 80 8.85 4.66 -2.22
CA ASP A 80 9.15 3.76 -1.10
C ASP A 80 8.66 4.34 0.22
N PHE A 81 7.48 3.89 0.65
CA PHE A 81 6.95 4.16 2.00
C PHE A 81 7.27 3.03 2.99
N GLY A 82 8.13 2.10 2.63
CA GLY A 82 8.42 0.84 3.33
C GLY A 82 8.05 -0.36 2.47
N THR A 83 8.47 -0.33 1.21
CA THR A 83 8.02 -1.26 0.17
C THR A 83 8.47 -2.69 0.43
N LYS A 84 7.56 -3.64 0.27
CA LYS A 84 7.91 -5.06 0.20
C LYS A 84 8.54 -5.37 -1.15
N ARG A 85 9.70 -6.04 -1.13
CA ARG A 85 10.43 -6.40 -2.36
C ARG A 85 9.59 -7.17 -3.37
N ASN A 86 8.62 -7.97 -2.91
CA ASN A 86 7.78 -8.73 -3.83
C ASN A 86 6.89 -7.84 -4.71
N ILE A 87 6.49 -6.66 -4.25
CA ILE A 87 5.82 -5.64 -5.06
C ILE A 87 6.70 -5.25 -6.25
N LEU A 88 7.96 -4.89 -5.96
CA LEU A 88 8.92 -4.46 -6.98
C LEU A 88 9.17 -5.59 -8.01
N ARG A 89 9.27 -6.83 -7.52
CA ARG A 89 9.43 -8.02 -8.37
C ARG A 89 8.24 -8.23 -9.29
N MET A 90 7.02 -8.10 -8.78
CA MET A 90 5.81 -8.28 -9.58
C MET A 90 5.63 -7.19 -10.63
N LEU A 91 6.10 -5.97 -10.37
CA LEU A 91 6.17 -4.90 -11.37
C LEU A 91 7.18 -5.24 -12.47
N VAL A 92 8.38 -5.69 -12.09
CA VAL A 92 9.44 -6.06 -13.05
C VAL A 92 9.01 -7.26 -13.93
N ASP A 93 8.36 -8.26 -13.37
CA ASP A 93 7.85 -9.41 -14.15
C ASP A 93 6.82 -9.00 -15.23
N ARG A 94 6.23 -7.79 -15.12
CA ARG A 94 5.28 -7.23 -16.09
C ARG A 94 5.90 -6.18 -17.02
N GLY A 95 7.21 -6.06 -17.01
CA GLY A 95 7.97 -5.20 -17.93
C GLY A 95 8.29 -3.82 -17.38
N ALA A 96 8.29 -3.63 -16.06
CA ALA A 96 8.72 -2.36 -15.49
C ALA A 96 10.24 -2.17 -15.56
N ASN A 97 10.68 -1.08 -16.19
CA ASN A 97 11.97 -0.45 -15.93
C ASN A 97 11.81 0.41 -14.68
N LEU A 98 12.14 -0.16 -13.52
CA LEU A 98 11.69 0.35 -12.24
C LEU A 98 12.74 1.22 -11.54
N THR A 99 12.36 2.45 -11.22
CA THR A 99 13.11 3.34 -10.33
C THR A 99 12.35 3.50 -9.01
N VAL A 100 12.99 3.15 -7.90
CA VAL A 100 12.46 3.35 -6.55
C VAL A 100 12.97 4.67 -6.01
N VAL A 101 12.07 5.51 -5.50
CA VAL A 101 12.38 6.84 -4.97
C VAL A 101 12.00 6.97 -3.50
N PRO A 102 12.69 7.80 -2.70
CA PRO A 102 12.33 8.08 -1.32
C PRO A 102 10.91 8.62 -1.17
N ALA A 103 10.32 8.40 0.00
CA ALA A 103 8.96 8.85 0.34
C ALA A 103 8.73 10.36 0.14
N GLU A 104 9.75 11.18 0.44
CA GLU A 104 9.69 12.64 0.37
C GLU A 104 10.06 13.23 -1.00
N THR A 105 10.29 12.40 -2.02
CA THR A 105 10.65 12.87 -3.36
C THR A 105 9.50 13.73 -3.92
N PRO A 106 9.76 14.99 -4.30
CA PRO A 106 8.72 15.86 -4.85
C PRO A 106 8.26 15.39 -6.23
N ALA A 107 7.02 15.72 -6.58
CA ALA A 107 6.42 15.33 -7.87
C ALA A 107 7.28 15.79 -9.06
N SER A 108 7.87 16.98 -9.00
CA SER A 108 8.72 17.51 -10.08
C SER A 108 9.93 16.63 -10.41
N GLU A 109 10.54 15.99 -9.39
CA GLU A 109 11.65 15.06 -9.60
C GLU A 109 11.16 13.74 -10.20
N VAL A 110 10.00 13.24 -9.76
CA VAL A 110 9.37 12.03 -10.32
C VAL A 110 8.99 12.25 -11.78
N LEU A 111 8.35 13.38 -12.10
CA LEU A 111 7.94 13.75 -13.46
C LEU A 111 9.13 13.93 -14.39
N ALA A 112 10.26 14.44 -13.88
CA ALA A 112 11.51 14.58 -14.66
C ALA A 112 12.11 13.22 -15.10
N LEU A 113 11.70 12.11 -14.46
CA LEU A 113 12.06 10.74 -14.89
C LEU A 113 11.19 10.25 -16.05
N ASN A 114 10.22 11.02 -16.53
CA ASN A 114 9.25 10.66 -17.59
C ASN A 114 8.60 9.29 -17.35
N PRO A 115 7.88 9.09 -16.24
CA PRO A 115 7.27 7.80 -15.94
C PRO A 115 6.05 7.53 -16.83
N ASP A 116 5.91 6.30 -17.30
CA ASP A 116 4.69 5.74 -17.89
C ASP A 116 3.62 5.41 -16.84
N GLY A 117 4.04 5.27 -15.60
CA GLY A 117 3.17 5.03 -14.45
C GLY A 117 3.89 5.26 -13.12
N VAL A 118 3.11 5.63 -12.10
CA VAL A 118 3.61 5.84 -10.73
C VAL A 118 2.99 4.83 -9.78
N PHE A 119 3.83 4.21 -8.97
CA PHE A 119 3.42 3.22 -7.98
C PHE A 119 3.60 3.78 -6.56
N LEU A 120 2.56 3.67 -5.73
CA LEU A 120 2.56 4.07 -4.32
C LEU A 120 2.63 2.83 -3.45
N SER A 121 3.76 2.59 -2.80
CA SER A 121 3.99 1.34 -2.07
C SER A 121 3.17 1.24 -0.79
N ASN A 122 3.14 0.05 -0.22
CA ASN A 122 2.77 -0.17 1.16
C ASN A 122 3.75 0.52 2.12
N GLY A 123 3.34 0.68 3.37
CA GLY A 123 4.19 1.23 4.42
C GLY A 123 3.54 1.14 5.80
N PRO A 124 4.30 1.40 6.87
CA PRO A 124 3.80 1.47 8.24
C PRO A 124 3.30 2.88 8.60
N GLY A 125 2.63 2.98 9.75
CA GLY A 125 2.29 4.24 10.39
C GLY A 125 0.89 4.76 10.05
N ASP A 126 0.71 6.03 10.36
CA ASP A 126 -0.48 6.80 10.06
C ASP A 126 -0.30 7.52 8.72
N PRO A 127 -1.24 7.45 7.78
CA PRO A 127 -1.12 8.17 6.51
C PRO A 127 -1.28 9.69 6.64
N GLU A 128 -2.03 10.20 7.63
CA GLU A 128 -2.32 11.63 7.74
C GLU A 128 -1.09 12.54 7.87
N PRO A 129 -0.04 12.21 8.67
CA PRO A 129 1.14 13.05 8.77
C PRO A 129 2.07 13.01 7.55
N CYS A 130 1.83 12.14 6.55
CA CYS A 130 2.62 12.05 5.33
C CYS A 130 2.22 13.16 4.31
N ASP A 131 2.14 14.40 4.74
CA ASP A 131 1.68 15.54 3.94
C ASP A 131 2.53 15.81 2.69
N TYR A 132 3.83 15.51 2.73
CA TYR A 132 4.75 15.55 1.60
C TYR A 132 4.29 14.60 0.47
N ALA A 133 3.92 13.35 0.81
CA ALA A 133 3.45 12.36 -0.15
C ALA A 133 2.06 12.73 -0.70
N ILE A 134 1.16 13.20 0.16
CA ILE A 134 -0.19 13.66 -0.24
C ILE A 134 -0.09 14.78 -1.27
N ARG A 135 0.82 15.77 -1.07
CA ARG A 135 1.06 16.85 -2.03
C ARG A 135 1.62 16.32 -3.35
N ALA A 136 2.68 15.50 -3.28
CA ALA A 136 3.29 14.93 -4.47
C ALA A 136 2.31 14.09 -5.30
N ILE A 137 1.44 13.31 -4.65
CA ILE A 137 0.42 12.51 -5.34
C ILE A 137 -0.61 13.42 -6.05
N ARG A 138 -1.05 14.52 -5.41
CA ARG A 138 -1.94 15.50 -6.07
C ARG A 138 -1.32 16.07 -7.34
N ASP A 139 -0.09 16.53 -7.23
CA ASP A 139 0.62 17.10 -8.38
C ASP A 139 0.80 16.08 -9.51
N ILE A 140 1.08 14.80 -9.18
CA ILE A 140 1.20 13.71 -10.17
C ILE A 140 -0.16 13.43 -10.85
N LEU A 141 -1.25 13.43 -10.09
CA LEU A 141 -2.60 13.19 -10.63
C LEU A 141 -3.04 14.24 -11.65
N ASP A 142 -2.47 15.45 -11.61
CA ASP A 142 -2.74 16.51 -12.59
C ASP A 142 -2.08 16.26 -13.96
N HIS A 143 -1.19 15.28 -14.07
CA HIS A 143 -0.44 14.95 -15.29
C HIS A 143 -0.96 13.73 -16.06
N ASP A 144 -2.15 13.21 -15.72
CA ASP A 144 -2.81 12.05 -16.36
C ASP A 144 -1.96 10.75 -16.42
N ILE A 145 -0.94 10.64 -15.57
CA ILE A 145 -0.08 9.46 -15.45
C ILE A 145 -0.83 8.40 -14.64
N PRO A 146 -0.90 7.13 -15.11
CA PRO A 146 -1.48 6.04 -14.35
C PRO A 146 -0.85 5.86 -12.98
N VAL A 147 -1.69 5.74 -11.93
CA VAL A 147 -1.26 5.58 -10.54
C VAL A 147 -1.89 4.34 -9.91
N PHE A 148 -1.07 3.51 -9.28
CA PHE A 148 -1.53 2.38 -8.47
C PHE A 148 -0.99 2.45 -7.04
N GLY A 149 -1.88 2.37 -6.03
CA GLY A 149 -1.53 2.42 -4.61
C GLY A 149 -1.90 1.16 -3.84
N ILE A 150 -0.98 0.66 -2.99
CA ILE A 150 -1.19 -0.51 -2.13
C ILE A 150 -1.07 -0.13 -0.66
N CYS A 151 -2.04 -0.54 0.16
CA CYS A 151 -2.07 -0.41 1.62
C CYS A 151 -1.89 1.06 2.06
N LEU A 152 -0.71 1.49 2.51
CA LEU A 152 -0.45 2.90 2.80
C LEU A 152 -0.63 3.77 1.53
N GLY A 153 -0.17 3.30 0.37
CA GLY A 153 -0.36 3.99 -0.90
C GLY A 153 -1.83 4.15 -1.29
N HIS A 154 -2.70 3.19 -0.94
CA HIS A 154 -4.14 3.32 -1.08
C HIS A 154 -4.70 4.46 -0.20
N GLN A 155 -4.29 4.52 1.05
CA GLN A 155 -4.72 5.55 2.00
C GLN A 155 -4.23 6.95 1.58
N LEU A 156 -2.99 7.05 1.11
CA LEU A 156 -2.41 8.30 0.60
C LEU A 156 -3.09 8.79 -0.68
N LEU A 157 -3.45 7.88 -1.61
CA LEU A 157 -4.22 8.24 -2.80
C LEU A 157 -5.61 8.78 -2.41
N ALA A 158 -6.27 8.16 -1.43
CA ALA A 158 -7.56 8.62 -0.92
C ALA A 158 -7.45 10.03 -0.30
N LEU A 159 -6.46 10.26 0.57
CA LEU A 159 -6.20 11.58 1.17
C LEU A 159 -5.84 12.63 0.12
N ALA A 160 -5.02 12.30 -0.87
CA ALA A 160 -4.69 13.19 -1.97
C ALA A 160 -5.92 13.55 -2.80
N SER A 161 -6.89 12.67 -2.89
CA SER A 161 -8.15 12.88 -3.61
C SER A 161 -9.24 13.59 -2.78
N GLY A 162 -9.00 13.86 -1.49
CA GLY A 162 -9.91 14.61 -0.62
C GLY A 162 -10.74 13.78 0.36
N ALA A 163 -10.60 12.45 0.37
CA ALA A 163 -11.19 11.58 1.39
C ALA A 163 -10.43 11.68 2.73
N ARG A 164 -10.93 11.01 3.75
CA ARG A 164 -10.33 10.93 5.08
C ARG A 164 -9.96 9.49 5.43
N THR A 165 -9.08 9.34 6.41
CA THR A 165 -8.74 8.04 6.98
C THR A 165 -9.15 7.98 8.44
N GLU A 166 -9.32 6.76 8.94
CA GLU A 166 -9.67 6.50 10.33
C GLU A 166 -8.79 5.41 10.94
N LYS A 167 -8.53 5.51 12.24
CA LYS A 167 -7.86 4.47 13.00
C LYS A 167 -8.84 3.39 13.37
N MET A 168 -8.62 2.18 12.86
CA MET A 168 -9.45 1.02 13.17
C MET A 168 -9.24 0.56 14.62
N LYS A 169 -10.29 0.03 15.24
CA LYS A 169 -10.23 -0.54 16.59
C LYS A 169 -9.31 -1.76 16.67
N PHE A 170 -9.39 -2.64 15.66
CA PHE A 170 -8.64 -3.90 15.62
C PHE A 170 -7.57 -3.90 14.53
N GLY A 171 -7.87 -3.29 13.38
CA GLY A 171 -7.16 -3.50 12.13
C GLY A 171 -7.48 -4.85 11.49
N HIS A 172 -6.93 -5.07 10.30
CA HIS A 172 -6.99 -6.35 9.61
C HIS A 172 -5.59 -6.96 9.55
N HIS A 173 -5.46 -8.17 10.07
CA HIS A 173 -4.17 -8.88 10.17
C HIS A 173 -4.38 -10.37 9.86
N GLY A 174 -3.98 -10.79 8.67
CA GLY A 174 -4.11 -12.19 8.25
C GLY A 174 -4.16 -12.36 6.73
N ALA A 175 -4.01 -13.61 6.30
CA ALA A 175 -3.97 -13.98 4.89
C ALA A 175 -5.23 -14.75 4.44
N ASN A 176 -6.35 -14.49 5.08
CA ASN A 176 -7.62 -15.20 4.86
C ASN A 176 -8.81 -14.23 4.86
N HIS A 177 -8.60 -12.97 4.50
CA HIS A 177 -9.64 -11.94 4.49
C HIS A 177 -10.41 -11.97 3.16
N PRO A 178 -11.73 -12.30 3.18
CA PRO A 178 -12.55 -12.24 1.99
C PRO A 178 -12.93 -10.78 1.67
N VAL A 179 -12.68 -10.38 0.45
CA VAL A 179 -12.98 -9.06 -0.08
C VAL A 179 -13.84 -9.22 -1.33
N ARG A 180 -14.97 -8.52 -1.39
CA ARG A 180 -15.85 -8.52 -2.56
C ARG A 180 -15.49 -7.39 -3.50
N SER A 181 -15.30 -7.70 -4.77
CA SER A 181 -15.34 -6.74 -5.86
C SER A 181 -16.78 -6.24 -6.07
N LEU A 182 -16.95 -4.93 -6.20
CA LEU A 182 -18.26 -4.30 -6.40
C LEU A 182 -18.66 -4.25 -7.88
N ASP A 183 -17.69 -4.43 -8.79
CA ASP A 183 -17.93 -4.35 -10.23
C ASP A 183 -18.50 -5.66 -10.79
N ASP A 184 -18.00 -6.80 -10.35
CA ASP A 184 -18.39 -8.13 -10.86
C ASP A 184 -18.91 -9.09 -9.77
N GLY A 185 -18.82 -8.68 -8.49
CA GLY A 185 -19.28 -9.46 -7.35
C GLY A 185 -18.35 -10.61 -6.94
N LEU A 186 -17.19 -10.77 -7.56
CA LEU A 186 -16.21 -11.79 -7.20
C LEU A 186 -15.71 -11.59 -5.77
N VAL A 187 -15.45 -12.69 -5.09
CA VAL A 187 -14.85 -12.71 -3.76
C VAL A 187 -13.40 -13.16 -3.87
N LEU A 188 -12.50 -12.28 -3.47
CA LEU A 188 -11.07 -12.51 -3.43
C LEU A 188 -10.67 -12.86 -2.00
N ILE A 189 -9.83 -13.87 -1.81
CA ILE A 189 -9.16 -14.10 -0.53
C ILE A 189 -7.86 -13.31 -0.53
N THR A 190 -7.69 -12.44 0.47
CA THR A 190 -6.62 -11.45 0.47
C THR A 190 -5.76 -11.52 1.74
N SER A 191 -4.52 -11.07 1.61
CA SER A 191 -3.64 -10.79 2.73
C SER A 191 -3.83 -9.35 3.19
N GLN A 192 -4.03 -9.16 4.49
CA GLN A 192 -4.27 -7.86 5.10
C GLN A 192 -3.31 -7.62 6.26
N ASN A 193 -2.76 -6.41 6.36
CA ASN A 193 -1.95 -5.98 7.50
C ASN A 193 -1.99 -4.46 7.63
N HIS A 194 -3.10 -3.94 8.16
CA HIS A 194 -3.27 -2.49 8.34
C HIS A 194 -4.11 -2.18 9.59
N GLY A 195 -3.85 -1.03 10.20
CA GLY A 195 -4.57 -0.52 11.36
C GLY A 195 -5.32 0.79 11.09
N PHE A 196 -5.25 1.29 9.86
CA PHE A 196 -6.01 2.43 9.35
C PHE A 196 -6.81 2.01 8.13
N ALA A 197 -7.91 2.69 7.88
CA ALA A 197 -8.76 2.48 6.72
C ALA A 197 -9.21 3.85 6.15
N VAL A 198 -9.61 3.87 4.89
CA VAL A 198 -10.28 5.02 4.32
C VAL A 198 -11.73 5.04 4.79
N ASP A 199 -12.19 6.20 5.28
CA ASP A 199 -13.59 6.42 5.65
C ASP A 199 -14.42 6.62 4.37
N GLU A 200 -15.17 5.58 3.99
CA GLU A 200 -15.99 5.57 2.78
C GLU A 200 -17.06 6.69 2.76
N GLN A 201 -17.51 7.16 3.93
CA GLN A 201 -18.51 8.23 4.01
C GLN A 201 -17.96 9.60 3.59
N THR A 202 -16.63 9.70 3.46
CA THR A 202 -15.93 10.94 3.09
C THR A 202 -15.47 10.97 1.63
N LEU A 203 -15.81 9.94 0.84
CA LEU A 203 -15.39 9.87 -0.56
C LEU A 203 -16.00 11.04 -1.35
N PRO A 204 -15.16 11.85 -2.02
CA PRO A 204 -15.64 12.86 -2.96
C PRO A 204 -16.12 12.21 -4.27
N ASP A 205 -16.87 12.98 -5.11
CA ASP A 205 -17.47 12.49 -6.35
C ASP A 205 -16.48 11.90 -7.37
N ASN A 206 -15.21 12.29 -7.27
CA ASN A 206 -14.13 11.78 -8.13
C ASN A 206 -13.53 10.44 -7.65
N LEU A 207 -14.05 9.87 -6.55
CA LEU A 207 -13.64 8.57 -6.04
C LEU A 207 -14.80 7.59 -6.00
N ARG A 208 -14.58 6.39 -6.51
CA ARG A 208 -15.54 5.28 -6.47
C ARG A 208 -14.95 4.13 -5.66
N ALA A 209 -15.75 3.56 -4.74
CA ALA A 209 -15.43 2.31 -4.08
C ALA A 209 -15.45 1.15 -5.08
N THR A 210 -14.44 0.28 -5.05
CA THR A 210 -14.34 -0.89 -5.93
C THR A 210 -14.39 -2.21 -5.18
N HIS A 211 -13.98 -2.23 -3.92
CA HIS A 211 -13.90 -3.46 -3.12
C HIS A 211 -14.31 -3.20 -1.68
N ARG A 212 -14.95 -4.20 -1.03
CA ARG A 212 -15.29 -4.16 0.39
C ARG A 212 -14.95 -5.45 1.09
N SER A 213 -14.53 -5.33 2.35
CA SER A 213 -14.34 -6.44 3.28
C SER A 213 -15.68 -7.12 3.57
N LEU A 214 -15.71 -8.45 3.52
CA LEU A 214 -16.87 -9.23 3.95
C LEU A 214 -16.91 -9.48 5.47
N PHE A 215 -15.87 -9.11 6.21
CA PHE A 215 -15.87 -9.21 7.66
C PHE A 215 -16.59 -8.06 8.34
N ASP A 216 -16.39 -6.83 7.86
CA ASP A 216 -16.90 -5.63 8.53
C ASP A 216 -17.42 -4.54 7.60
N GLY A 217 -17.41 -4.80 6.28
CA GLY A 217 -17.88 -3.84 5.27
C GLY A 217 -16.93 -2.69 4.99
N SER A 218 -15.75 -2.64 5.61
CA SER A 218 -14.76 -1.57 5.39
C SER A 218 -14.30 -1.53 3.93
N LEU A 219 -13.96 -0.32 3.47
CA LEU A 219 -13.49 -0.06 2.12
C LEU A 219 -12.14 -0.73 1.88
N GLN A 220 -12.00 -1.44 0.75
CA GLN A 220 -10.81 -2.20 0.41
C GLN A 220 -10.21 -1.83 -0.95
N GLY A 221 -10.87 -1.00 -1.73
CA GLY A 221 -10.35 -0.55 -3.02
C GLY A 221 -11.06 0.69 -3.52
N LEU A 222 -10.32 1.52 -4.25
CA LEU A 222 -10.76 2.77 -4.84
C LEU A 222 -10.35 2.87 -6.29
N HIS A 223 -11.15 3.59 -7.06
CA HIS A 223 -10.84 4.03 -8.42
C HIS A 223 -11.21 5.50 -8.59
N ARG A 224 -10.34 6.31 -9.20
CA ARG A 224 -10.69 7.67 -9.60
C ARG A 224 -11.52 7.64 -10.88
N THR A 225 -12.59 8.43 -10.90
CA THR A 225 -13.51 8.49 -12.04
C THR A 225 -13.04 9.46 -13.13
N ASP A 226 -12.12 10.34 -12.79
CA ASP A 226 -11.61 11.44 -13.61
C ASP A 226 -10.13 11.28 -14.01
N ARG A 227 -9.44 10.25 -13.52
CA ARG A 227 -8.01 9.98 -13.75
C ARG A 227 -7.74 8.47 -13.78
N SER A 228 -6.69 8.08 -14.47
CA SER A 228 -6.21 6.68 -14.51
C SER A 228 -5.52 6.28 -13.20
N ALA A 229 -6.26 6.32 -12.07
CA ALA A 229 -5.69 6.02 -10.76
C ALA A 229 -6.61 5.11 -9.95
N PHE A 230 -6.02 4.06 -9.35
CA PHE A 230 -6.74 3.13 -8.49
C PHE A 230 -5.86 2.63 -7.35
N SER A 231 -6.48 1.98 -6.37
CA SER A 231 -5.74 1.48 -5.22
C SER A 231 -6.45 0.33 -4.51
N PHE A 232 -5.68 -0.43 -3.74
CA PHE A 232 -6.16 -1.57 -2.99
C PHE A 232 -5.57 -1.60 -1.57
N GLN A 233 -6.43 -1.81 -0.55
CA GLN A 233 -6.02 -1.78 0.86
C GLN A 233 -5.23 -3.03 1.26
N GLY A 234 -5.55 -4.17 0.68
CA GLY A 234 -4.85 -5.44 0.92
C GLY A 234 -3.49 -5.51 0.21
N HIS A 235 -2.87 -6.69 0.31
CA HIS A 235 -1.54 -6.97 -0.22
C HIS A 235 -1.62 -7.98 -1.37
N PRO A 236 -1.81 -7.52 -2.63
CA PRO A 236 -1.88 -8.41 -3.79
C PRO A 236 -0.54 -9.09 -4.12
N GLU A 237 0.55 -8.57 -3.55
CA GLU A 237 1.91 -9.12 -3.66
C GLU A 237 2.19 -10.26 -2.68
N ALA A 238 1.20 -10.70 -1.92
CA ALA A 238 1.40 -11.67 -0.85
C ALA A 238 2.20 -12.91 -1.30
N SER A 239 3.19 -13.30 -0.51
CA SER A 239 4.01 -14.48 -0.72
C SER A 239 4.20 -15.19 0.62
N PRO A 240 3.78 -16.47 0.73
CA PRO A 240 3.40 -17.39 -0.35
C PRO A 240 1.99 -17.22 -0.95
N GLY A 241 1.17 -16.34 -0.49
CA GLY A 241 -0.19 -16.09 -0.97
C GLY A 241 -1.10 -15.57 0.15
N PRO A 242 -2.41 -15.39 -0.11
CA PRO A 242 -3.18 -15.71 -1.33
C PRO A 242 -2.85 -14.82 -2.53
N HIS A 243 -3.14 -15.30 -3.75
CA HIS A 243 -2.79 -14.62 -5.01
C HIS A 243 -4.00 -14.08 -5.79
N ASP A 244 -5.21 -14.16 -5.25
CA ASP A 244 -6.44 -13.78 -5.95
C ASP A 244 -6.44 -12.32 -6.40
N ALA A 245 -5.78 -11.43 -5.66
CA ALA A 245 -5.65 -10.01 -5.98
C ALA A 245 -4.44 -9.68 -6.89
N ALA A 246 -3.60 -10.64 -7.25
CA ALA A 246 -2.43 -10.42 -8.12
C ALA A 246 -2.78 -9.78 -9.49
N PRO A 247 -3.95 -10.05 -10.12
CA PRO A 247 -4.36 -9.39 -11.35
C PRO A 247 -4.48 -7.86 -11.27
N LEU A 248 -4.52 -7.26 -10.08
CA LEU A 248 -4.47 -5.80 -9.94
C LEU A 248 -3.18 -5.19 -10.49
N PHE A 249 -2.07 -5.93 -10.47
CA PHE A 249 -0.86 -5.50 -11.16
C PHE A 249 -1.03 -5.51 -12.68
N ASP A 250 -1.72 -6.49 -13.25
CA ASP A 250 -1.99 -6.56 -14.69
C ASP A 250 -2.86 -5.38 -15.13
N HIS A 251 -3.87 -5.04 -14.33
CA HIS A 251 -4.72 -3.86 -14.55
C HIS A 251 -3.92 -2.55 -14.58
N PHE A 252 -2.92 -2.40 -13.73
CA PHE A 252 -2.04 -1.22 -13.76
C PHE A 252 -1.32 -1.06 -15.11
N PHE A 253 -0.78 -2.16 -15.65
CA PHE A 253 -0.14 -2.15 -16.97
C PHE A 253 -1.14 -2.01 -18.13
N GLU A 254 -2.39 -2.41 -17.97
CA GLU A 254 -3.47 -2.12 -18.92
C GLU A 254 -3.75 -0.62 -19.01
N LEU A 255 -3.81 0.07 -17.87
CA LEU A 255 -3.98 1.52 -17.83
C LEU A 255 -2.79 2.24 -18.50
N ILE A 256 -1.56 1.78 -18.26
CA ILE A 256 -0.37 2.35 -18.90
C ILE A 256 -0.44 2.18 -20.43
N ARG A 257 -0.79 0.99 -20.92
CA ARG A 257 -0.94 0.76 -22.37
C ARG A 257 -2.06 1.59 -22.98
N ALA A 258 -3.16 1.76 -22.26
CA ALA A 258 -4.27 2.59 -22.72
C ALA A 258 -3.90 4.08 -22.80
N SER A 259 -3.13 4.58 -21.82
CA SER A 259 -2.62 5.96 -21.83
C SER A 259 -1.70 6.21 -23.03
N GLN A 260 -0.79 5.28 -23.32
CA GLN A 260 0.14 5.39 -24.48
C GLN A 260 -0.54 5.25 -25.85
N ALA A 261 -1.70 4.57 -25.91
CA ALA A 261 -2.45 4.37 -27.16
C ALA A 261 -3.43 5.53 -27.48
N GLY A 262 -3.71 6.39 -26.50
CA GLY A 262 -4.59 7.56 -26.64
C GLY A 262 -3.88 8.83 -27.13
N ASP A 263 -2.54 8.78 -27.21
CA ASP A 263 -1.69 9.80 -27.83
C ASP A 263 -1.46 9.46 -29.34
#